data_8a45dd4a7f49ede9e5ff4010058059bd
#
_entry.id   8a45dd4a7f49ede9e5ff4010058059bd
#
_cell.length_a   1.000
_cell.length_b   1.000
_cell.length_c   1.000
_cell.angle_alpha   90.00
_cell.angle_beta   90.00
_cell.angle_gamma   90.00
#
_symmetry.space_group_name_H-M   'P 1'
#
loop_
_entity.id
_entity.type
_entity.pdbx_description
1 polymer ?
#
loop_
_entity_poly.entity_id
_entity_poly.type
_entity_poly.pdbx_seq_one_letter_code
_entity_poly.pdbx_strand_id
1 'polypeptide(L)'
;VIPYPKLDDKQENYITSAHDTSEIGLLPKTMPEERLSFASAVLEVLSRESNKNVLPVYYENSLKIKYTRDTDSAQMIDLIHDGIGNCFVLAWHQPLNTFLQGLIHSAAMSQNTFSSKYASMEKTLQEKLSTMIANYKENNAN
;
A
#
# COMPACT_ATOMS: atom_id res chain seq x y z
N VAL A 1 -4.18 13.67 15.24
CA VAL A 1 -3.79 12.58 14.32
C VAL A 1 -3.23 11.45 15.15
N ILE A 2 -3.58 10.21 14.84
CA ILE A 2 -3.06 9.00 15.48
C ILE A 2 -2.79 7.92 14.42
N PRO A 3 -1.81 7.04 14.59
CA PRO A 3 -1.61 5.88 13.72
C PRO A 3 -2.77 4.88 13.85
N TYR A 4 -2.89 3.97 12.89
CA TYR A 4 -3.78 2.82 13.05
C TYR A 4 -3.38 1.99 14.28
N PRO A 5 -4.35 1.48 15.05
CA PRO A 5 -4.03 0.67 16.22
C PRO A 5 -3.32 -0.63 15.81
N LYS A 6 -2.46 -1.12 16.68
CA LYS A 6 -1.89 -2.46 16.55
C LYS A 6 -2.98 -3.51 16.77
N LEU A 7 -2.81 -4.66 16.13
CA LEU A 7 -3.73 -5.79 16.30
C LEU A 7 -3.68 -6.32 17.75
N ASP A 8 -2.46 -6.48 18.27
CA ASP A 8 -2.18 -6.93 19.62
C ASP A 8 -0.80 -6.43 20.08
N ASP A 9 -0.38 -6.83 21.28
CA ASP A 9 0.90 -6.48 21.89
C ASP A 9 2.11 -7.19 21.25
N LYS A 10 1.90 -8.20 20.41
CA LYS A 10 2.96 -8.91 19.67
C LYS A 10 3.34 -8.20 18.38
N GLN A 11 2.49 -7.31 17.89
CA GLN A 11 2.81 -6.50 16.72
C GLN A 11 3.83 -5.43 17.11
N GLU A 12 5.07 -5.57 16.61
CA GLU A 12 6.19 -4.69 16.97
C GLU A 12 5.99 -3.25 16.50
N ASN A 13 5.55 -3.06 15.26
CA ASN A 13 5.47 -1.73 14.62
C ASN A 13 4.03 -1.34 14.28
N TYR A 14 3.76 -0.04 14.26
CA TYR A 14 2.56 0.48 13.62
C TYR A 14 2.66 0.30 12.12
N ILE A 15 1.53 0.00 11.47
CA ILE A 15 1.48 -0.21 10.02
C ILE A 15 0.55 0.84 9.42
N THR A 16 1.07 1.59 8.47
CA THR A 16 0.31 2.54 7.66
C THR A 16 0.23 2.01 6.24
N SER A 17 -0.97 1.71 5.78
CA SER A 17 -1.18 1.22 4.43
C SER A 17 -1.39 2.37 3.46
N ALA A 18 -0.63 2.39 2.37
CA ALA A 18 -0.94 3.25 1.23
C ALA A 18 -2.25 2.79 0.59
N HIS A 19 -3.14 3.75 0.26
CA HIS A 19 -4.39 3.45 -0.41
C HIS A 19 -4.14 3.15 -1.89
N ASP A 20 -5.03 2.37 -2.50
CA ASP A 20 -5.00 1.99 -3.92
C ASP A 20 -5.21 3.15 -4.91
N THR A 21 -5.62 4.31 -4.41
CA THR A 21 -5.74 5.55 -5.19
C THR A 21 -4.43 6.33 -5.30
N SER A 22 -3.32 5.80 -4.79
CA SER A 22 -2.00 6.42 -4.94
C SER A 22 -1.60 6.45 -6.42
N GLU A 23 -1.11 7.60 -6.88
CA GLU A 23 -0.56 7.72 -8.21
C GLU A 23 0.74 6.92 -8.34
N ILE A 24 0.87 6.18 -9.44
CA ILE A 24 2.09 5.43 -9.77
C ILE A 24 2.56 5.78 -11.17
N GLY A 25 3.87 5.93 -11.33
CA GLY A 25 4.50 6.07 -12.65
C GLY A 25 4.78 4.70 -13.26
N LEU A 26 4.38 4.51 -14.52
CA LEU A 26 4.64 3.28 -15.26
C LEU A 26 5.39 3.58 -16.56
N LEU A 27 6.35 2.72 -16.90
CA LEU A 27 7.02 2.74 -18.19
C LEU A 27 6.48 1.58 -19.04
N PRO A 28 6.02 1.85 -20.29
CA PRO A 28 5.56 0.79 -21.18
C PRO A 28 6.69 -0.18 -21.55
N LYS A 29 6.48 -1.48 -21.40
CA LYS A 29 7.44 -2.53 -21.79
C LYS A 29 7.77 -2.49 -23.30
N THR A 30 6.89 -1.91 -24.11
CA THR A 30 7.06 -1.77 -25.58
C THR A 30 7.94 -0.59 -25.97
N MET A 31 8.43 0.19 -25.01
CA MET A 31 9.34 1.31 -25.28
C MET A 31 10.69 0.79 -25.80
N PRO A 32 11.32 1.44 -26.80
CA PRO A 32 12.67 1.08 -27.22
C PRO A 32 13.66 1.10 -26.07
N GLU A 33 14.59 0.14 -26.04
CA GLU A 33 15.50 -0.10 -24.92
C GLU A 33 16.29 1.15 -24.48
N GLU A 34 16.80 1.91 -25.44
CA GLU A 34 17.53 3.17 -25.18
C GLU A 34 16.64 4.19 -24.44
N ARG A 35 15.39 4.35 -24.87
CA ARG A 35 14.42 5.24 -24.23
C ARG A 35 13.99 4.71 -22.86
N LEU A 36 13.81 3.41 -22.72
CA LEU A 36 13.45 2.77 -21.46
C LEU A 36 14.56 2.98 -20.43
N SER A 37 15.82 2.76 -20.83
CA SER A 37 17.00 2.99 -19.98
C SER A 37 17.09 4.45 -19.51
N PHE A 38 16.95 5.40 -20.46
CA PHE A 38 16.95 6.83 -20.13
C PHE A 38 15.79 7.22 -19.19
N ALA A 39 14.56 6.80 -19.51
CA ALA A 39 13.39 7.11 -18.68
C ALA A 39 13.49 6.50 -17.28
N SER A 40 14.00 5.28 -17.15
CA SER A 40 14.25 4.64 -15.86
C SER A 40 15.28 5.42 -15.04
N ALA A 41 16.38 5.84 -15.65
CA ALA A 41 17.39 6.64 -14.96
C ALA A 41 16.83 8.00 -14.49
N VAL A 42 16.01 8.65 -15.30
CA VAL A 42 15.35 9.92 -14.92
C VAL A 42 14.40 9.69 -13.74
N LEU A 43 13.57 8.64 -13.78
CA LEU A 43 12.66 8.33 -12.66
C LEU A 43 13.42 8.00 -11.38
N GLU A 44 14.53 7.26 -11.48
CA GLU A 44 15.38 6.96 -10.32
C GLU A 44 15.96 8.24 -9.70
N VAL A 45 16.51 9.14 -10.52
CA VAL A 45 17.03 10.43 -10.06
C VAL A 45 15.94 11.27 -9.42
N LEU A 46 14.76 11.38 -10.04
CA LEU A 46 13.63 12.13 -9.48
C LEU A 46 13.17 11.54 -8.14
N SER A 47 13.06 10.23 -8.04
CA SER A 47 12.69 9.55 -6.80
C SER A 47 13.73 9.80 -5.70
N ARG A 48 15.01 9.68 -6.03
CA ARG A 48 16.12 9.90 -5.11
C ARG A 48 16.16 11.34 -4.62
N GLU A 49 16.06 12.31 -5.51
CA GLU A 49 16.07 13.73 -5.15
C GLU A 49 14.81 14.12 -4.37
N SER A 50 13.66 13.57 -4.72
CA SER A 50 12.43 13.75 -3.96
C SER A 50 12.57 13.22 -2.52
N ASN A 51 13.07 12.00 -2.38
CA ASN A 51 13.29 11.40 -1.06
C ASN A 51 14.31 12.18 -0.21
N LYS A 52 15.36 12.72 -0.84
CA LYS A 52 16.42 13.44 -0.13
C LYS A 52 16.06 14.89 0.22
N ASN A 53 15.39 15.59 -0.70
CA ASN A 53 15.26 17.03 -0.63
C ASN A 53 13.80 17.50 -0.44
N VAL A 54 12.81 16.77 -0.94
CA VAL A 54 11.40 17.20 -0.90
C VAL A 54 10.67 16.60 0.31
N LEU A 55 10.75 15.28 0.48
CA LEU A 55 10.01 14.60 1.55
C LEU A 55 10.39 15.09 2.95
N PRO A 56 11.68 15.26 3.33
CA PRO A 56 12.02 15.75 4.65
C PRO A 56 11.48 17.16 4.92
N VAL A 57 11.58 18.04 3.93
CA VAL A 57 11.06 19.41 4.04
C VAL A 57 9.54 19.42 4.15
N TYR A 58 8.85 18.57 3.40
CA TYR A 58 7.39 18.43 3.47
C TYR A 58 6.94 17.91 4.84
N TYR A 59 7.57 16.86 5.36
CA TYR A 59 7.24 16.33 6.68
C TYR A 59 7.55 17.30 7.80
N GLU A 60 8.75 17.86 7.85
CA GLU A 60 9.16 18.75 8.94
C GLU A 60 8.41 20.09 8.89
N ASN A 61 8.39 20.76 7.76
CA ASN A 61 7.86 22.12 7.68
C ASN A 61 6.34 22.17 7.45
N SER A 62 5.80 21.26 6.63
CA SER A 62 4.37 21.28 6.31
C SER A 62 3.57 20.47 7.31
N LEU A 63 3.87 19.18 7.48
CA LEU A 63 3.05 18.32 8.33
C LEU A 63 3.27 18.61 9.82
N LYS A 64 4.51 18.64 10.29
CA LYS A 64 4.78 18.82 11.72
C LYS A 64 4.60 20.26 12.17
N ILE A 65 5.18 21.26 11.51
CA ILE A 65 5.14 22.64 11.97
C ILE A 65 3.82 23.31 11.64
N LYS A 66 3.36 23.19 10.38
CA LYS A 66 2.21 23.96 9.92
C LYS A 66 0.86 23.36 10.32
N TYR A 67 0.75 22.04 10.37
CA TYR A 67 -0.52 21.34 10.59
C TYR A 67 -0.65 20.69 11.97
N THR A 68 0.41 20.60 12.78
CA THR A 68 0.29 20.14 14.16
C THR A 68 0.21 21.31 15.13
N ARG A 69 -0.54 21.13 16.21
CA ARG A 69 -0.70 22.12 17.26
C ARG A 69 0.08 21.79 18.54
N ASP A 70 0.64 20.59 18.61
CA ASP A 70 1.30 20.03 19.77
C ASP A 70 2.40 19.02 19.38
N THR A 71 3.30 18.77 20.31
CA THR A 71 4.43 17.86 20.13
C THR A 71 4.01 16.41 19.95
N ASP A 72 2.92 16.00 20.60
CA ASP A 72 2.44 14.61 20.53
C ASP A 72 1.92 14.29 19.14
N SER A 73 1.20 15.24 18.52
CA SER A 73 0.76 15.11 17.11
C SER A 73 1.93 15.01 16.15
N ALA A 74 3.05 15.72 16.40
CA ALA A 74 4.24 15.60 15.57
C ALA A 74 4.87 14.20 15.67
N GLN A 75 4.96 13.64 16.88
CA GLN A 75 5.44 12.25 17.08
C GLN A 75 4.54 11.21 16.44
N MET A 76 3.21 11.42 16.46
CA MET A 76 2.28 10.53 15.77
C MET A 76 2.47 10.54 14.25
N ILE A 77 2.82 11.69 13.68
CA ILE A 77 3.16 11.79 12.24
C ILE A 77 4.41 10.98 11.93
N ASP A 78 5.44 11.01 12.78
CA ASP A 78 6.63 10.17 12.61
C ASP A 78 6.28 8.68 12.62
N LEU A 79 5.49 8.23 13.60
CA LEU A 79 5.04 6.84 13.68
C LEU A 79 4.24 6.40 12.44
N ILE A 80 3.39 7.28 11.91
CA ILE A 80 2.62 7.02 10.69
C ILE A 80 3.55 6.92 9.49
N HIS A 81 4.51 7.82 9.36
CA HIS A 81 5.47 7.83 8.26
C HIS A 81 6.37 6.59 8.27
N ASP A 82 6.94 6.28 9.42
CA ASP A 82 7.84 5.12 9.58
C ASP A 82 7.11 3.79 9.39
N GLY A 83 5.80 3.78 9.63
CA GLY A 83 4.93 2.63 9.41
C GLY A 83 4.45 2.44 7.98
N ILE A 84 4.77 3.35 7.03
CA ILE A 84 4.29 3.23 5.65
C ILE A 84 4.85 1.97 5.01
N GLY A 85 3.95 1.10 4.61
CA GLY A 85 4.29 -0.18 3.97
C GLY A 85 3.27 -0.59 2.92
N ASN A 86 3.65 -1.55 2.10
CA ASN A 86 2.77 -2.13 1.10
C ASN A 86 1.89 -3.21 1.74
N CYS A 87 0.59 -2.98 1.78
CA CYS A 87 -0.38 -4.02 2.09
C CYS A 87 -0.73 -4.78 0.81
N PHE A 88 -0.32 -6.04 0.71
CA PHE A 88 -0.59 -6.91 -0.44
C PHE A 88 -2.08 -6.90 -0.82
N VAL A 89 -2.96 -7.00 0.15
CA VAL A 89 -4.41 -7.05 -0.06
C VAL A 89 -4.96 -5.74 -0.65
N LEU A 90 -4.45 -4.59 -0.22
CA LEU A 90 -4.86 -3.30 -0.77
C LEU A 90 -4.26 -3.06 -2.15
N ALA A 91 -2.99 -3.41 -2.36
CA ALA A 91 -2.34 -3.28 -3.65
C ALA A 91 -3.00 -4.15 -4.74
N TRP A 92 -3.49 -5.32 -4.36
CA TRP A 92 -4.09 -6.30 -5.27
C TRP A 92 -5.59 -6.49 -5.09
N HIS A 93 -6.29 -5.52 -4.49
CA HIS A 93 -7.71 -5.66 -4.19
C HIS A 93 -8.57 -5.83 -5.45
N GLN A 94 -8.26 -5.15 -6.55
CA GLN A 94 -8.99 -5.26 -7.81
C GLN A 94 -8.90 -6.66 -8.42
N PRO A 95 -7.71 -7.25 -8.65
CA PRO A 95 -7.59 -8.63 -9.09
C PRO A 95 -8.24 -9.65 -8.15
N LEU A 96 -8.17 -9.39 -6.85
CA LEU A 96 -8.77 -10.25 -5.81
C LEU A 96 -10.26 -9.92 -5.56
N ASN A 97 -10.87 -9.05 -6.37
CA ASN A 97 -12.30 -8.73 -6.38
C ASN A 97 -12.81 -8.01 -5.14
N THR A 98 -12.04 -7.05 -4.62
CA THR A 98 -12.39 -6.25 -3.42
C THR A 98 -12.81 -7.08 -2.20
N PHE A 99 -12.38 -8.33 -2.21
CA PHE A 99 -12.89 -9.41 -1.40
C PHE A 99 -12.75 -9.16 0.11
N LEU A 100 -11.54 -8.81 0.53
CA LEU A 100 -11.26 -8.71 1.96
C LEU A 100 -11.87 -7.46 2.58
N GLN A 101 -11.91 -6.35 1.85
CA GLN A 101 -12.55 -5.13 2.32
C GLN A 101 -14.04 -5.33 2.55
N GLY A 102 -14.74 -5.97 1.60
CA GLY A 102 -16.15 -6.30 1.72
C GLY A 102 -16.44 -7.29 2.84
N LEU A 103 -15.55 -8.27 3.05
CA LEU A 103 -15.67 -9.26 4.11
C LEU A 103 -15.52 -8.63 5.50
N ILE A 104 -14.49 -7.80 5.70
CA ILE A 104 -14.23 -7.08 6.96
C ILE A 104 -15.37 -6.13 7.27
N HIS A 105 -15.81 -5.35 6.28
CA HIS A 105 -16.94 -4.43 6.45
C HIS A 105 -18.23 -5.18 6.83
N SER A 106 -18.51 -6.30 6.15
CA SER A 106 -19.65 -7.16 6.48
C SER A 106 -19.57 -7.74 7.87
N ALA A 107 -18.39 -8.16 8.31
CA ALA A 107 -18.18 -8.69 9.64
C ALA A 107 -18.38 -7.62 10.73
N ALA A 108 -17.95 -6.40 10.46
CA ALA A 108 -18.14 -5.26 11.38
C ALA A 108 -19.60 -4.82 11.48
N MET A 109 -20.37 -4.91 10.40
CA MET A 109 -21.78 -4.46 10.35
C MET A 109 -22.79 -5.53 10.68
N SER A 110 -22.45 -6.81 10.63
CA SER A 110 -23.37 -7.92 10.82
C SER A 110 -22.81 -8.95 11.77
N GLN A 111 -23.54 -9.25 12.83
CA GLN A 111 -23.14 -10.24 13.82
C GLN A 111 -22.96 -11.63 13.19
N ASN A 112 -21.78 -12.24 13.38
CA ASN A 112 -21.47 -13.65 13.10
C ASN A 112 -21.56 -14.13 11.64
N THR A 113 -21.45 -13.26 10.62
CA THR A 113 -21.51 -13.70 9.21
C THR A 113 -20.13 -13.91 8.57
N PHE A 114 -19.03 -13.61 9.27
CA PHE A 114 -17.67 -13.70 8.71
C PHE A 114 -17.36 -15.11 8.18
N SER A 115 -17.50 -16.12 9.02
CA SER A 115 -17.13 -17.50 8.65
C SER A 115 -17.93 -18.04 7.48
N SER A 116 -19.24 -17.80 7.43
CA SER A 116 -20.09 -18.26 6.33
C SER A 116 -19.79 -17.54 5.03
N LYS A 117 -19.53 -16.23 5.07
CA LYS A 117 -19.13 -15.45 3.89
C LYS A 117 -17.74 -15.86 3.41
N TYR A 118 -16.79 -16.01 4.31
CA TYR A 118 -15.46 -16.50 3.98
C TYR A 118 -15.53 -17.85 3.27
N ALA A 119 -16.22 -18.83 3.83
CA ALA A 119 -16.37 -20.16 3.28
C ALA A 119 -17.02 -20.14 1.87
N SER A 120 -17.99 -19.24 1.63
CA SER A 120 -18.63 -19.11 0.31
C SER A 120 -17.70 -18.54 -0.76
N MET A 121 -16.66 -17.82 -0.36
CA MET A 121 -15.79 -17.05 -1.25
C MET A 121 -14.37 -17.67 -1.37
N GLU A 122 -13.98 -18.50 -0.42
CA GLU A 122 -12.61 -19.06 -0.31
C GLU A 122 -12.11 -19.70 -1.60
N LYS A 123 -12.93 -20.54 -2.23
CA LYS A 123 -12.57 -21.22 -3.47
C LYS A 123 -12.28 -20.22 -4.60
N THR A 124 -13.14 -19.24 -4.78
CA THR A 124 -12.97 -18.20 -5.80
C THR A 124 -11.70 -17.37 -5.55
N LEU A 125 -11.41 -17.07 -4.28
CA LEU A 125 -10.20 -16.34 -3.91
C LEU A 125 -8.93 -17.15 -4.23
N GLN A 126 -8.92 -18.44 -3.90
CA GLN A 126 -7.80 -19.33 -4.21
C GLN A 126 -7.57 -19.47 -5.72
N GLU A 127 -8.63 -19.60 -6.52
CA GLU A 127 -8.55 -19.65 -7.98
C GLU A 127 -7.95 -18.35 -8.55
N LYS A 128 -8.41 -17.19 -8.08
CA LYS A 128 -7.89 -15.88 -8.51
C LYS A 128 -6.43 -15.69 -8.11
N LEU A 129 -6.06 -16.04 -6.90
CA LEU A 129 -4.69 -15.96 -6.41
C LEU A 129 -3.77 -16.88 -7.24
N SER A 130 -4.21 -18.10 -7.53
CA SER A 130 -3.47 -19.05 -8.36
C SER A 130 -3.25 -18.51 -9.77
N THR A 131 -4.28 -17.93 -10.38
CA THR A 131 -4.20 -17.30 -11.70
C THR A 131 -3.22 -16.12 -11.69
N MET A 132 -3.28 -15.28 -10.67
CA MET A 132 -2.37 -14.13 -10.52
C MET A 132 -0.91 -14.59 -10.40
N ILE A 133 -0.65 -15.65 -9.61
CA ILE A 133 0.69 -16.22 -9.46
C ILE A 133 1.19 -16.82 -10.77
N ALA A 134 0.32 -17.52 -11.52
CA ALA A 134 0.66 -18.08 -12.82
C ALA A 134 1.04 -16.99 -13.82
N ASN A 135 0.23 -15.95 -13.94
CA ASN A 135 0.49 -14.79 -14.81
C ASN A 135 1.79 -14.08 -14.45
N TYR A 136 2.07 -13.92 -13.15
CA TYR A 136 3.31 -13.31 -12.68
C TYR A 136 4.53 -14.15 -13.09
N LYS A 137 4.48 -15.46 -12.95
CA LYS A 137 5.55 -16.39 -13.37
C LYS A 137 5.79 -16.35 -14.87
N GLU A 138 4.72 -16.38 -15.66
CA GLU A 138 4.79 -16.31 -17.13
C GLU A 138 5.43 -15.01 -17.62
N ASN A 139 5.02 -13.88 -17.05
CA ASN A 139 5.54 -12.55 -17.41
C ASN A 139 7.00 -12.32 -17.00
N ASN A 140 7.52 -13.08 -16.03
CA ASN A 140 8.91 -12.95 -15.56
C ASN A 140 9.81 -14.10 -16.06
N ALA A 141 9.30 -15.04 -16.82
CA ALA A 141 10.07 -16.14 -17.43
C ALA A 141 10.68 -15.78 -18.79
N ASN A 142 10.39 -14.59 -19.32
CA ASN A 142 10.92 -13.98 -20.54
C ASN A 142 11.75 -12.77 -20.13
#